data_5831b9574766b1fda1ab15c0d36a1274
#
_entry.id   5831b9574766b1fda1ab15c0d36a1274
#
_cell.length_a   1.000
_cell.length_b   1.000
_cell.length_c   1.000
_cell.angle_alpha   90.00
_cell.angle_beta   90.00
_cell.angle_gamma   90.00
#
_symmetry.space_group_name_H-M   'P 1'
#
loop_
_entity.id
_entity.type
_entity.pdbx_description
1 polymer ?
#
loop_
_entity_poly.entity_id
_entity_poly.type
_entity_poly.pdbx_seq_one_letter_code
_entity_poly.pdbx_strand_id
1 'polypeptide(L)'
;MRPASATWSFRENISPSALSVTLDGKNTAVGTQNGLVFLNSRGRVLWFNKKIRRIKDVSVSTRSGKIAVGSSQKVLYLVNLKGESLWHRELDSSVIAVSISSRGNLIAIGTDEGKLMLFNSKGKKMWEVHLSNSDFSVNSVDITSDGEF
;
A
#
# COMPACT_ATOMS: atom_id res chain seq x y z
N MET A 1 7.30 33.49 14.26
CA MET A 1 6.96 32.04 14.17
C MET A 1 8.08 31.33 13.42
N ARG A 2 8.74 30.38 14.03
CA ARG A 2 9.73 29.55 13.31
C ARG A 2 8.95 28.60 12.37
N PRO A 3 9.36 28.46 11.10
CA PRO A 3 8.76 27.45 10.24
C PRO A 3 8.99 26.06 10.85
N ALA A 4 8.01 25.18 10.72
CA ALA A 4 8.17 23.79 11.12
C ALA A 4 9.34 23.19 10.36
N SER A 5 10.37 22.72 11.08
CA SER A 5 11.49 22.02 10.46
C SER A 5 11.19 20.53 10.38
N ALA A 6 11.43 19.92 9.22
CA ALA A 6 11.38 18.48 9.09
C ALA A 6 12.46 17.85 9.98
N THR A 7 12.09 16.80 10.73
CA THR A 7 13.06 16.05 11.55
C THR A 7 14.05 15.26 10.68
N TRP A 8 13.67 14.94 9.46
CA TRP A 8 14.53 14.31 8.45
C TRP A 8 13.99 14.55 7.04
N SER A 9 14.83 14.40 6.04
CA SER A 9 14.46 14.42 4.64
C SER A 9 15.22 13.35 3.87
N PHE A 10 14.54 12.68 2.93
CA PHE A 10 15.12 11.67 2.06
C PHE A 10 15.44 12.33 0.71
N ARG A 11 16.72 12.30 0.33
CA ARG A 11 17.22 12.91 -0.89
C ARG A 11 17.77 11.85 -1.84
N GLU A 12 16.90 11.05 -2.40
CA GLU A 12 17.25 10.29 -3.60
C GLU A 12 16.34 10.72 -4.74
N ASN A 13 16.76 10.47 -5.96
CA ASN A 13 16.01 10.81 -7.18
C ASN A 13 14.82 9.83 -7.34
N ILE A 14 13.98 9.78 -6.33
CA ILE A 14 12.84 8.89 -6.21
C ILE A 14 11.59 9.76 -6.11
N SER A 15 10.66 9.58 -7.03
CA SER A 15 9.35 10.22 -6.96
C SER A 15 8.43 9.35 -6.10
N PRO A 16 8.15 9.74 -4.85
CA PRO A 16 7.21 9.01 -4.01
C PRO A 16 5.79 9.18 -4.56
N SER A 17 5.05 8.09 -4.63
CA SER A 17 3.65 8.08 -5.05
C SER A 17 2.69 7.88 -3.89
N ALA A 18 3.15 7.21 -2.83
CA ALA A 18 2.34 6.92 -1.65
C ALA A 18 3.23 6.66 -0.44
N LEU A 19 2.68 6.87 0.74
CA LEU A 19 3.35 6.53 2.00
C LEU A 19 2.34 6.03 3.03
N SER A 20 2.79 5.18 3.94
CA SER A 20 2.04 4.72 5.09
C SER A 20 2.98 4.52 6.29
N VAL A 21 2.54 4.97 7.46
CA VAL A 21 3.34 4.95 8.68
C VAL A 21 2.84 3.84 9.60
N THR A 22 3.75 3.15 10.29
CA THR A 22 3.38 2.19 11.34
C THR A 22 2.71 2.88 12.51
N LEU A 23 1.85 2.16 13.25
CA LEU A 23 1.07 2.73 14.36
C LEU A 23 1.92 3.43 15.42
N ASP A 24 3.11 2.89 15.70
CA ASP A 24 4.05 3.45 16.67
C ASP A 24 4.88 4.64 16.12
N GLY A 25 4.67 5.01 14.86
CA GLY A 25 5.41 6.08 14.17
C GLY A 25 6.88 5.78 13.93
N LYS A 26 7.35 4.56 14.20
CA LYS A 26 8.77 4.22 14.09
C LYS A 26 9.24 3.95 12.67
N ASN A 27 8.34 3.54 11.78
CA ASN A 27 8.70 3.18 10.43
C ASN A 27 7.70 3.73 9.41
N THR A 28 8.17 3.93 8.19
CA THR A 28 7.37 4.42 7.07
C THR A 28 7.63 3.57 5.83
N ALA A 29 6.57 3.08 5.22
CA ALA A 29 6.62 2.46 3.90
C ALA A 29 6.35 3.54 2.83
N VAL A 30 7.21 3.60 1.82
CA VAL A 30 7.11 4.58 0.72
C VAL A 30 7.06 3.84 -0.62
N GLY A 31 5.96 3.99 -1.32
CA GLY A 31 5.80 3.50 -2.69
C GLY A 31 6.40 4.48 -3.69
N THR A 32 7.13 3.97 -4.67
CA THR A 32 7.74 4.75 -5.75
C THR A 32 7.57 4.07 -7.10
N GLN A 33 7.96 4.76 -8.18
CA GLN A 33 8.00 4.15 -9.51
C GLN A 33 9.04 3.01 -9.58
N ASN A 34 10.10 3.09 -8.77
CA ASN A 34 11.26 2.20 -8.86
C ASN A 34 11.28 1.09 -7.80
N GLY A 35 10.40 1.18 -6.80
CA GLY A 35 10.34 0.16 -5.76
C GLY A 35 9.62 0.58 -4.50
N LEU A 36 9.59 -0.33 -3.54
CA LEU A 36 9.09 -0.11 -2.19
C LEU A 36 10.26 0.17 -1.25
N VAL A 37 10.24 1.32 -0.61
CA VAL A 37 11.26 1.77 0.36
C VAL A 37 10.68 1.69 1.77
N PHE A 38 11.46 1.23 2.72
CA PHE A 38 11.08 1.21 4.12
C PHE A 38 12.10 1.98 4.95
N LEU A 39 11.60 2.94 5.71
CA LEU A 39 12.41 3.90 6.47
C LEU A 39 12.15 3.76 7.97
N ASN A 40 13.17 4.03 8.79
CA ASN A 40 12.98 4.21 10.22
C ASN A 40 12.55 5.66 10.56
N SER A 41 12.29 5.93 11.84
CA SER A 41 11.87 7.26 12.34
C SER A 41 12.90 8.37 12.14
N ARG A 42 14.15 8.03 11.80
CA ARG A 42 15.22 8.98 11.47
C ARG A 42 15.41 9.18 9.98
N GLY A 43 14.50 8.63 9.15
CA GLY A 43 14.58 8.70 7.69
C GLY A 43 15.68 7.84 7.05
N ARG A 44 16.24 6.90 7.79
CA ARG A 44 17.23 5.96 7.23
C ARG A 44 16.52 4.82 6.53
N VAL A 45 17.01 4.47 5.35
CA VAL A 45 16.53 3.32 4.58
C VAL A 45 16.90 2.04 5.33
N LEU A 46 15.91 1.25 5.71
CA LEU A 46 16.08 -0.08 6.26
C LEU A 46 16.22 -1.11 5.16
N TRP A 47 15.42 -0.98 4.11
CA TRP A 47 15.51 -1.79 2.89
C TRP A 47 14.80 -1.11 1.72
N PHE A 48 15.17 -1.56 0.51
CA PHE A 48 14.58 -1.13 -0.74
C PHE A 48 14.29 -2.35 -1.63
N ASN A 49 13.03 -2.66 -1.82
CA ASN A 49 12.61 -3.74 -2.71
C ASN A 49 12.35 -3.19 -4.12
N LYS A 50 13.29 -3.43 -5.03
CA LYS A 50 13.24 -2.99 -6.43
C LYS A 50 12.43 -3.90 -7.36
N LYS A 51 11.93 -5.03 -6.84
CA LYS A 51 11.11 -5.97 -7.63
C LYS A 51 9.67 -5.50 -7.77
N ILE A 52 9.16 -4.76 -6.77
CA ILE A 52 7.82 -4.18 -6.76
C ILE A 52 7.92 -2.77 -7.33
N ARG A 53 7.38 -2.54 -8.51
CA ARG A 53 7.53 -1.28 -9.25
C ARG A 53 6.19 -0.62 -9.54
N ARG A 54 6.26 0.65 -9.96
CA ARG A 54 5.11 1.47 -10.35
C ARG A 54 4.01 1.46 -9.31
N ILE A 55 4.42 1.64 -8.06
CA ILE A 55 3.52 1.62 -6.91
C ILE A 55 2.62 2.86 -6.98
N LYS A 56 1.34 2.65 -6.77
CA LYS A 56 0.32 3.69 -6.71
C LYS A 56 -0.12 3.99 -5.29
N ASP A 57 -0.22 2.94 -4.46
CA ASP A 57 -0.62 3.09 -3.07
C ASP A 57 -0.01 2.01 -2.18
N VAL A 58 0.17 2.34 -0.92
CA VAL A 58 0.66 1.44 0.13
C VAL A 58 -0.15 1.60 1.40
N SER A 59 -0.36 0.51 2.13
CA SER A 59 -1.04 0.53 3.42
C SER A 59 -0.38 -0.45 4.37
N VAL A 60 0.01 0.03 5.55
CA VAL A 60 0.67 -0.79 6.59
C VAL A 60 -0.38 -1.22 7.61
N SER A 61 -0.44 -2.52 7.87
CA SER A 61 -1.24 -3.07 8.95
C SER A 61 -0.63 -2.71 10.31
N THR A 62 -1.42 -2.08 11.16
CA THR A 62 -0.93 -1.52 12.42
C THR A 62 -0.55 -2.57 13.47
N ARG A 63 -1.08 -3.78 13.39
CA ARG A 63 -0.83 -4.86 14.37
C ARG A 63 -0.04 -6.03 13.80
N SER A 64 -0.25 -6.39 12.54
CA SER A 64 0.39 -7.55 11.95
C SER A 64 1.73 -7.25 11.27
N GLY A 65 2.04 -5.97 11.06
CA GLY A 65 3.26 -5.54 10.37
C GLY A 65 3.31 -5.96 8.89
N LYS A 66 2.16 -6.21 8.27
CA LYS A 66 2.07 -6.50 6.84
C LYS A 66 1.86 -5.22 6.06
N ILE A 67 2.36 -5.18 4.84
CA ILE A 67 2.27 -4.04 3.94
C ILE A 67 1.54 -4.49 2.68
N ALA A 68 0.37 -3.92 2.42
CA ALA A 68 -0.34 -4.07 1.16
C ALA A 68 0.16 -3.03 0.17
N VAL A 69 0.45 -3.44 -1.06
CA VAL A 69 1.02 -2.58 -2.11
C VAL A 69 0.26 -2.75 -3.40
N GLY A 70 -0.29 -1.67 -3.91
CA GLY A 70 -0.97 -1.61 -5.20
C GLY A 70 -0.06 -1.03 -6.28
N SER A 71 0.00 -1.70 -7.43
CA SER A 71 0.81 -1.29 -8.58
C SER A 71 -0.05 -1.03 -9.81
N SER A 72 0.35 0.00 -10.60
CA SER A 72 -0.24 0.22 -11.92
C SER A 72 0.11 -0.87 -12.94
N GLN A 73 1.00 -1.79 -12.61
CA GLN A 73 1.25 -3.00 -13.38
C GLN A 73 0.19 -4.08 -13.20
N LYS A 74 -0.96 -3.74 -12.59
CA LYS A 74 -2.09 -4.64 -12.34
C LYS A 74 -1.78 -5.75 -11.33
N VAL A 75 -0.98 -5.42 -10.32
CA VAL A 75 -0.57 -6.38 -9.30
C VAL A 75 -0.85 -5.84 -7.90
N LEU A 76 -1.42 -6.68 -7.06
CA LEU A 76 -1.51 -6.50 -5.62
C LEU A 76 -0.45 -7.36 -4.93
N TYR A 77 0.36 -6.76 -4.07
CA TYR A 77 1.35 -7.46 -3.25
C TYR A 77 0.99 -7.39 -1.78
N LEU A 78 1.33 -8.43 -1.04
CA LEU A 78 1.45 -8.39 0.41
C LEU A 78 2.90 -8.67 0.80
N VAL A 79 3.48 -7.78 1.58
CA VAL A 79 4.90 -7.76 1.95
C VAL A 79 5.01 -7.76 3.47
N ASN A 80 6.01 -8.45 4.02
CA ASN A 80 6.33 -8.36 5.45
C ASN A 80 7.25 -7.17 5.77
N LEU A 81 7.53 -6.93 7.05
CA LEU A 81 8.39 -5.82 7.47
C LEU A 81 9.87 -5.98 7.11
N LYS A 82 10.28 -7.17 6.64
CA LYS A 82 11.64 -7.43 6.11
C LYS A 82 11.75 -7.12 4.61
N GLY A 83 10.66 -6.73 3.97
CA GLY A 83 10.62 -6.45 2.54
C GLY A 83 10.39 -7.67 1.66
N GLU A 84 10.08 -8.82 2.25
CA GLU A 84 9.81 -10.06 1.53
C GLU A 84 8.35 -10.11 1.07
N SER A 85 8.11 -10.44 -0.19
CA SER A 85 6.76 -10.67 -0.72
C SER A 85 6.20 -11.98 -0.16
N LEU A 86 5.10 -11.90 0.59
CA LEU A 86 4.37 -13.06 1.09
C LEU A 86 3.55 -13.71 -0.02
N TRP A 87 2.93 -12.89 -0.84
CA TRP A 87 2.24 -13.29 -2.06
C TRP A 87 1.98 -12.08 -2.96
N HIS A 88 1.64 -12.33 -4.20
CA HIS A 88 1.11 -11.34 -5.13
C HIS A 88 -0.06 -11.92 -5.92
N ARG A 89 -0.91 -11.03 -6.45
CA ARG A 89 -2.02 -11.37 -7.33
C ARG A 89 -2.00 -10.48 -8.55
N GLU A 90 -1.99 -11.09 -9.71
CA GLU A 90 -2.21 -10.41 -10.99
C GLU A 90 -3.69 -10.16 -11.18
N LEU A 91 -4.04 -8.97 -11.62
CA LEU A 91 -5.40 -8.52 -11.83
C LEU A 91 -5.59 -8.07 -13.28
N ASP A 92 -6.81 -7.76 -13.67
CA ASP A 92 -7.13 -7.26 -15.00
C ASP A 92 -7.01 -5.74 -15.15
N SER A 93 -6.97 -5.00 -14.03
CA SER A 93 -6.90 -3.54 -13.99
C SER A 93 -5.86 -3.04 -13.00
N SER A 94 -5.40 -1.80 -13.18
CA SER A 94 -4.40 -1.17 -12.31
C SER A 94 -4.94 -0.95 -10.90
N VAL A 95 -4.16 -1.33 -9.89
CA VAL A 95 -4.47 -1.07 -8.49
C VAL A 95 -4.02 0.33 -8.14
N ILE A 96 -4.94 1.21 -7.80
CA ILE A 96 -4.65 2.63 -7.51
C ILE A 96 -4.90 3.03 -6.07
N ALA A 97 -5.63 2.20 -5.32
CA ALA A 97 -5.88 2.43 -3.90
C ALA A 97 -5.85 1.10 -3.15
N VAL A 98 -5.24 1.06 -1.98
CA VAL A 98 -5.20 -0.11 -1.10
C VAL A 98 -5.44 0.29 0.35
N SER A 99 -6.12 -0.56 1.11
CA SER A 99 -6.22 -0.45 2.56
C SER A 99 -6.18 -1.83 3.19
N ILE A 100 -5.42 -2.00 4.26
CA ILE A 100 -5.31 -3.25 5.00
C ILE A 100 -5.83 -3.06 6.43
N SER A 101 -6.61 -4.02 6.91
CA SER A 101 -7.10 -4.01 8.29
C SER A 101 -5.96 -4.10 9.32
N SER A 102 -6.18 -3.63 10.54
CA SER A 102 -5.13 -3.57 11.57
C SER A 102 -4.50 -4.93 11.89
N ARG A 103 -5.26 -6.01 11.79
CA ARG A 103 -4.77 -7.38 11.97
C ARG A 103 -4.18 -7.99 10.68
N GLY A 104 -4.30 -7.30 9.55
CA GLY A 104 -3.82 -7.79 8.26
C GLY A 104 -4.58 -8.99 7.70
N ASN A 105 -5.82 -9.20 8.15
CA ASN A 105 -6.68 -10.30 7.70
C ASN A 105 -7.51 -9.95 6.46
N LEU A 106 -7.75 -8.67 6.21
CA LEU A 106 -8.50 -8.17 5.06
C LEU A 106 -7.75 -7.06 4.34
N ILE A 107 -7.84 -7.05 3.02
CA ILE A 107 -7.25 -6.04 2.15
C ILE A 107 -8.31 -5.59 1.15
N ALA A 108 -8.67 -4.32 1.19
CA ALA A 108 -9.54 -3.69 0.20
C ALA A 108 -8.70 -2.98 -0.85
N ILE A 109 -9.09 -3.09 -2.12
CA ILE A 109 -8.43 -2.39 -3.21
C ILE A 109 -9.43 -1.71 -4.13
N GLY A 110 -9.01 -0.59 -4.69
CA GLY A 110 -9.70 0.12 -5.76
C GLY A 110 -8.87 0.15 -7.04
N THR A 111 -9.52 0.09 -8.18
CA THR A 111 -8.86 0.05 -9.48
C THR A 111 -9.21 1.27 -10.35
N ASP A 112 -8.41 1.50 -11.39
CA ASP A 112 -8.62 2.53 -12.40
C ASP A 112 -9.86 2.30 -13.27
N GLU A 113 -10.41 1.08 -13.27
CA GLU A 113 -11.65 0.72 -13.98
C GLU A 113 -12.90 0.71 -13.09
N GLY A 114 -12.84 1.29 -11.89
CA GLY A 114 -13.99 1.40 -10.99
C GLY A 114 -14.37 0.11 -10.28
N LYS A 115 -13.47 -0.84 -10.16
CA LYS A 115 -13.67 -2.07 -9.39
C LYS A 115 -13.22 -1.90 -7.95
N LEU A 116 -14.02 -2.40 -7.04
CA LEU A 116 -13.69 -2.55 -5.63
C LEU A 116 -13.60 -4.05 -5.31
N MET A 117 -12.50 -4.48 -4.73
CA MET A 117 -12.27 -5.88 -4.40
C MET A 117 -11.82 -6.05 -2.96
N LEU A 118 -12.20 -7.15 -2.34
CA LEU A 118 -11.74 -7.55 -1.02
C LEU A 118 -10.99 -8.88 -1.10
N PHE A 119 -9.80 -8.90 -0.47
CA PHE A 119 -8.97 -10.10 -0.34
C PHE A 119 -8.77 -10.47 1.11
N ASN A 120 -8.62 -11.77 1.40
CA ASN A 120 -8.18 -12.24 2.70
C ASN A 120 -6.65 -12.22 2.83
N SER A 121 -6.15 -12.54 4.03
CA SER A 121 -4.69 -12.56 4.31
C SER A 121 -3.90 -13.57 3.48
N LYS A 122 -4.56 -14.56 2.88
CA LYS A 122 -3.94 -15.57 2.00
C LYS A 122 -3.96 -15.17 0.53
N GLY A 123 -4.50 -13.98 0.21
CA GLY A 123 -4.61 -13.48 -1.15
C GLY A 123 -5.77 -14.09 -1.95
N LYS A 124 -6.78 -14.67 -1.26
CA LYS A 124 -8.02 -15.11 -1.91
C LYS A 124 -8.96 -13.93 -2.04
N LYS A 125 -9.46 -13.67 -3.26
CA LYS A 125 -10.52 -12.69 -3.50
C LYS A 125 -11.82 -13.21 -2.90
N MET A 126 -12.39 -12.42 -1.99
CA MET A 126 -13.64 -12.74 -1.30
C MET A 126 -14.85 -12.23 -2.09
N TRP A 127 -14.74 -11.02 -2.63
CA TRP A 127 -15.76 -10.42 -3.49
C TRP A 127 -15.18 -9.31 -4.38
N GLU A 128 -15.94 -8.95 -5.39
CA GLU A 128 -15.68 -7.85 -6.32
C GLU A 128 -16.99 -7.15 -6.64
N VAL A 129 -16.95 -5.82 -6.67
CA VAL A 129 -18.06 -4.97 -7.07
C VAL A 129 -17.56 -4.01 -8.14
N HIS A 130 -18.31 -3.86 -9.21
CA HIS A 130 -18.09 -2.85 -10.24
C HIS A 130 -19.01 -1.66 -9.95
N LEU A 131 -18.43 -0.53 -9.57
CA LEU A 131 -19.19 0.63 -9.10
C LEU A 131 -19.81 1.45 -10.22
N SER A 132 -19.37 1.30 -11.47
CA SER A 132 -19.94 2.01 -12.59
C SER A 132 -19.67 1.33 -13.94
N ASN A 133 -20.49 1.66 -14.92
CA ASN A 133 -20.34 1.19 -16.32
C ASN A 133 -19.45 2.12 -17.17
N SER A 134 -18.76 3.09 -16.58
CA SER A 134 -17.97 4.07 -17.32
C SER A 134 -16.82 4.60 -16.46
N ASP A 135 -15.82 5.08 -17.08
CA ASP A 135 -14.60 5.84 -16.81
C ASP A 135 -14.30 6.37 -15.37
N PHE A 136 -14.86 5.79 -14.33
CA PHE A 136 -14.57 6.18 -12.95
C PHE A 136 -13.54 5.24 -12.32
N SER A 137 -12.45 5.82 -11.81
CA SER A 137 -11.50 5.12 -10.98
C SER A 137 -11.86 5.21 -9.50
N VAL A 138 -11.55 4.16 -8.74
CA VAL A 138 -11.67 4.18 -7.28
C VAL A 138 -10.39 4.74 -6.68
N ASN A 139 -10.34 6.04 -6.46
CA ASN A 139 -9.12 6.77 -6.07
C ASN A 139 -8.70 6.57 -4.61
N SER A 140 -9.62 6.15 -3.74
CA SER A 140 -9.32 5.90 -2.33
C SER A 140 -10.23 4.81 -1.79
N VAL A 141 -9.68 3.98 -0.93
CA VAL A 141 -10.39 2.97 -0.15
C VAL A 141 -9.92 3.03 1.29
N ASP A 142 -10.80 2.72 2.22
CA ASP A 142 -10.43 2.52 3.60
C ASP A 142 -11.21 1.35 4.19
N ILE A 143 -10.61 0.67 5.15
CA ILE A 143 -11.21 -0.46 5.85
C ILE A 143 -11.10 -0.24 7.35
N THR A 144 -12.14 -0.58 8.07
CA THR A 144 -12.15 -0.44 9.52
C THR A 144 -11.05 -1.28 10.17
N SER A 145 -10.57 -0.84 11.31
CA SER A 145 -9.42 -1.45 11.99
C SER A 145 -9.64 -2.92 12.37
N ASP A 146 -10.88 -3.30 12.69
CA ASP A 146 -11.30 -4.67 13.00
C ASP A 146 -11.57 -5.51 11.74
N GLY A 147 -11.74 -4.88 10.58
CA GLY A 147 -12.12 -5.53 9.34
C GLY A 147 -13.61 -5.91 9.27
N GLU A 148 -14.42 -5.30 10.11
CA GLU A 148 -15.89 -5.36 10.00
C GLU A 148 -16.38 -4.19 9.11
N PHE A 149 -17.40 -4.44 8.36
CA PHE A 149 -17.99 -3.46 7.43
C PHE A 149 -19.16 -2.76 8.07
#